data_9dc415c8389eb425a3cf34e5f517515d
#
_entry.id   9dc415c8389eb425a3cf34e5f517515d
#
_cell.length_a   1.000
_cell.length_b   1.000
_cell.length_c   1.000
_cell.angle_alpha   90.00
_cell.angle_beta   90.00
_cell.angle_gamma   90.00
#
_symmetry.space_group_name_H-M   'P 1'
#
loop_
_entity.id
_entity.type
_entity.pdbx_description
1 polymer ?
#
loop_
_entity_poly.entity_id
_entity_poly.type
_entity_poly.pdbx_seq_one_letter_code
_entity_poly.pdbx_strand_id
1 'polypeptide(L)'
;MYKVTIGLEVHCELESNSKVFSPAVNGYTEAPNSHVAYQDLGFPGILPVVNKEAVKRALKVSMALNCKQPDEIIFDRKNYYYPDLPKGYQITQMTKPVGTDGYLDIDVD
;
A
#
# COMPACT_ATOMS: atom_id res chain seq x y z
N MET A 1 -8.81 -35.94 5.93
CA MET A 1 -7.52 -35.43 5.37
C MET A 1 -7.45 -33.94 5.64
N TYR A 2 -6.39 -33.46 6.28
CA TYR A 2 -6.20 -32.02 6.55
C TYR A 2 -5.42 -31.39 5.40
N LYS A 3 -5.86 -30.19 4.95
CA LYS A 3 -5.14 -29.36 3.98
C LYS A 3 -4.49 -28.20 4.73
N VAL A 4 -3.16 -28.15 4.70
CA VAL A 4 -2.41 -27.03 5.29
C VAL A 4 -2.43 -25.87 4.29
N THR A 5 -2.74 -24.67 4.77
CA THR A 5 -2.64 -23.42 4.00
C THR A 5 -1.82 -22.43 4.82
N ILE A 6 -0.78 -21.87 4.20
CA ILE A 6 0.10 -20.87 4.81
C ILE A 6 -0.03 -19.59 3.99
N GLY A 7 -0.29 -18.48 4.66
CA GLY A 7 -0.29 -17.14 4.08
C GLY A 7 0.88 -16.34 4.61
N LEU A 8 1.49 -15.53 3.74
CA LEU A 8 2.53 -14.57 4.10
C LEU A 8 2.05 -13.15 3.77
N GLU A 9 2.34 -12.23 4.66
CA GLU A 9 2.11 -10.80 4.48
C GLU A 9 3.42 -10.06 4.73
N VAL A 10 3.86 -9.27 3.76
CA VAL A 10 5.14 -8.57 3.81
C VAL A 10 4.91 -7.08 3.66
N HIS A 11 5.44 -6.30 4.59
CA HIS A 11 5.45 -4.83 4.53
C HIS A 11 6.73 -4.34 3.89
N CYS A 12 6.60 -3.38 2.96
CA CYS A 12 7.74 -2.73 2.31
C CYS A 12 7.57 -1.21 2.39
N GLU A 13 8.50 -0.54 3.03
CA GLU A 13 8.56 0.91 3.06
C GLU A 13 9.21 1.43 1.77
N LEU A 14 8.54 2.38 1.12
CA LEU A 14 9.02 2.94 -0.15
C LEU A 14 9.79 4.24 0.09
N GLU A 15 10.97 4.34 -0.48
CA GLU A 15 11.76 5.57 -0.53
C GLU A 15 11.20 6.51 -1.60
N SER A 16 10.15 7.25 -1.25
CA SER A 16 9.54 8.26 -2.09
C SER A 16 9.57 9.62 -1.40
N ASN A 17 9.58 10.71 -2.15
CA ASN A 17 9.66 12.07 -1.58
C ASN A 17 8.38 12.46 -0.84
N SER A 18 7.25 11.90 -1.21
CA SER A 18 5.97 12.09 -0.54
C SER A 18 5.34 10.77 -0.16
N LYS A 19 4.38 10.81 0.74
CA LYS A 19 3.61 9.63 1.18
C LYS A 19 2.86 8.99 0.00
N VAL A 20 2.43 7.73 0.18
CA VAL A 20 1.72 6.98 -0.87
C VAL A 20 0.37 7.61 -1.22
N PHE A 21 -0.36 8.12 -0.22
CA PHE A 21 -1.73 8.62 -0.39
C PHE A 21 -1.91 10.09 0.01
N SER A 22 -0.81 10.82 0.16
CA SER A 22 -0.81 12.21 0.56
C SER A 22 0.39 12.92 -0.05
N PRO A 23 0.28 14.21 -0.40
CA PRO A 23 1.41 15.00 -0.87
C PRO A 23 2.39 15.39 0.24
N ALA A 24 2.09 15.08 1.49
CA ALA A 24 2.99 15.36 2.60
C ALA A 24 4.34 14.65 2.42
N VAL A 25 5.40 15.28 2.93
CA VAL A 25 6.76 14.76 2.87
C VAL A 25 6.83 13.38 3.53
N ASN A 26 7.50 12.46 2.86
CA ASN A 26 7.86 11.15 3.40
C ASN A 26 9.29 11.21 3.95
N GLY A 27 9.44 11.11 5.25
CA GLY A 27 10.75 11.18 5.91
C GLY A 27 10.61 11.29 7.41
N TYR A 28 11.73 11.10 8.09
CA TYR A 28 11.80 11.27 9.52
C TYR A 28 11.74 12.75 9.91
N THR A 29 11.07 13.05 11.01
CA THR A 29 11.08 14.35 11.67
C THR A 29 11.00 14.18 13.18
N GLU A 30 11.70 15.03 13.94
CA GLU A 30 11.61 15.08 15.39
C GLU A 30 10.37 15.83 15.88
N ALA A 31 9.78 16.68 15.01
CA ALA A 31 8.58 17.45 15.34
C ALA A 31 7.33 16.63 15.05
N PRO A 32 6.53 16.25 16.05
CA PRO A 32 5.27 15.54 15.85
C PRO A 32 4.31 16.31 14.94
N ASN A 33 3.58 15.59 14.08
CA ASN A 33 2.55 16.14 13.19
C ASN A 33 3.03 17.27 12.26
N SER A 34 4.31 17.32 11.92
CA SER A 34 4.88 18.33 11.01
C SER A 34 4.81 17.91 9.52
N HIS A 35 4.83 16.61 9.23
CA HIS A 35 4.70 16.06 7.88
C HIS A 35 3.25 15.68 7.58
N VAL A 36 2.37 16.66 7.52
CA VAL A 36 0.94 16.49 7.28
C VAL A 36 0.44 17.40 6.16
N ALA A 37 -0.52 16.91 5.38
CA ALA A 37 -1.27 17.66 4.39
C ALA A 37 -2.77 17.56 4.72
N TYR A 38 -3.61 18.25 3.98
CA TYR A 38 -5.07 18.24 4.20
C TYR A 38 -5.64 16.80 4.12
N GLN A 39 -5.06 15.95 3.29
CA GLN A 39 -5.44 14.54 3.17
C GLN A 39 -5.21 13.77 4.47
N ASP A 40 -4.10 14.05 5.15
CA ASP A 40 -3.76 13.41 6.43
C ASP A 40 -4.66 13.90 7.57
N LEU A 41 -5.11 15.16 7.50
CA LEU A 41 -5.99 15.77 8.49
C LEU A 41 -7.45 15.34 8.35
N GLY A 42 -7.82 14.71 7.25
CA GLY A 42 -9.17 14.18 7.06
C GLY A 42 -10.27 15.23 6.98
N PHE A 43 -10.00 16.38 6.38
CA PHE A 43 -11.02 17.42 6.17
C PHE A 43 -12.22 16.87 5.40
N PRO A 44 -13.44 17.38 5.68
CA PRO A 44 -14.64 16.98 4.95
C PRO A 44 -14.48 17.18 3.43
N GLY A 45 -14.79 16.14 2.64
CA GLY A 45 -14.67 16.15 1.18
C GLY A 45 -13.27 15.93 0.63
N ILE A 46 -12.26 15.82 1.48
CA ILE A 46 -10.89 15.50 1.05
C ILE A 46 -10.75 14.00 0.80
N LEU A 47 -10.18 13.66 -0.35
CA LEU A 47 -9.87 12.27 -0.73
C LEU A 47 -8.35 12.05 -0.73
N PRO A 48 -7.90 10.83 -0.45
CA PRO A 48 -6.51 10.44 -0.67
C PRO A 48 -6.08 10.67 -2.13
N VAL A 49 -4.83 11.03 -2.33
CA VAL A 49 -4.21 11.16 -3.66
C VAL A 49 -3.08 10.16 -3.78
N VAL A 50 -3.01 9.47 -4.92
CA VAL A 50 -2.03 8.42 -5.13
C VAL A 50 -0.72 8.99 -5.65
N ASN A 51 0.38 8.62 -5.01
CA ASN A 51 1.71 8.95 -5.46
C ASN A 51 2.13 8.09 -6.67
N LYS A 52 2.31 8.71 -7.83
CA LYS A 52 2.71 8.03 -9.06
C LYS A 52 4.02 7.26 -8.93
N GLU A 53 4.99 7.78 -8.19
CA GLU A 53 6.27 7.10 -7.98
C GLU A 53 6.10 5.83 -7.14
N ALA A 54 5.25 5.87 -6.13
CA ALA A 54 4.92 4.68 -5.34
C ALA A 54 4.27 3.59 -6.20
N VAL A 55 3.35 3.95 -7.08
CA VAL A 55 2.73 3.01 -8.03
C VAL A 55 3.78 2.41 -8.97
N LYS A 56 4.70 3.20 -9.51
CA LYS A 56 5.78 2.69 -10.36
C LYS A 56 6.68 1.69 -9.62
N ARG A 57 6.99 1.95 -8.36
CA ARG A 57 7.79 1.04 -7.54
C ARG A 57 7.04 -0.26 -7.25
N ALA A 58 5.76 -0.17 -6.92
CA ALA A 58 4.90 -1.34 -6.73
C ALA A 58 4.79 -2.19 -8.01
N LEU A 59 4.68 -1.56 -9.18
CA LEU A 59 4.70 -2.26 -10.46
C LEU A 59 6.03 -2.99 -10.71
N LYS A 60 7.17 -2.38 -10.37
CA LYS A 60 8.48 -3.06 -10.48
C LYS A 60 8.55 -4.32 -9.61
N VAL A 61 8.03 -4.25 -8.38
CA VAL A 61 7.95 -5.42 -7.48
C VAL A 61 7.02 -6.47 -8.08
N SER A 62 5.86 -6.08 -8.57
CA SER A 62 4.90 -6.97 -9.24
C SER A 62 5.53 -7.69 -10.44
N MET A 63 6.29 -6.98 -11.26
CA MET A 63 7.01 -7.57 -12.40
C MET A 63 8.12 -8.53 -11.93
N ALA A 64 8.87 -8.16 -10.90
CA ALA A 64 9.92 -9.01 -10.33
C ALA A 64 9.39 -10.33 -9.75
N LEU A 65 8.14 -10.31 -9.27
CA LEU A 65 7.42 -11.47 -8.77
C LEU A 65 6.61 -12.19 -9.87
N ASN A 66 6.87 -11.92 -11.14
CA ASN A 66 6.17 -12.54 -12.29
C ASN A 66 4.64 -12.42 -12.21
N CYS A 67 4.13 -11.35 -11.59
CA CYS A 67 2.69 -11.13 -11.50
C CYS A 67 2.09 -10.69 -12.85
N LYS A 68 0.82 -11.00 -13.03
CA LYS A 68 -0.01 -10.39 -14.07
C LYS A 68 -0.38 -8.98 -13.62
N GLN A 69 -0.15 -7.98 -14.47
CA GLN A 69 -0.56 -6.60 -14.22
C GLN A 69 -1.93 -6.34 -14.84
N PRO A 70 -2.85 -5.68 -14.12
CA PRO A 70 -4.12 -5.24 -14.68
C PRO A 70 -3.95 -3.96 -15.51
N ASP A 71 -4.90 -3.69 -16.39
CA ASP A 71 -4.97 -2.43 -17.15
C ASP A 71 -5.27 -1.22 -16.25
N GLU A 72 -5.94 -1.46 -15.13
CA GLU A 72 -6.25 -0.47 -14.10
C GLU A 72 -6.12 -1.06 -12.70
N ILE A 73 -5.78 -0.23 -11.73
CA ILE A 73 -5.74 -0.59 -10.31
C ILE A 73 -6.88 0.10 -9.58
N ILE A 74 -7.51 -0.60 -8.62
CA ILE A 74 -8.60 -0.07 -7.82
C ILE A 74 -8.18 -0.09 -6.35
N PHE A 75 -8.40 1.05 -5.68
CA PHE A 75 -8.21 1.16 -4.25
C PHE A 75 -9.55 1.00 -3.53
N ASP A 76 -9.55 0.14 -2.54
CA ASP A 76 -10.69 -0.16 -1.68
C ASP A 76 -10.43 0.38 -0.27
N ARG A 77 -11.48 0.51 0.54
CA ARG A 77 -11.37 0.83 1.96
C ARG A 77 -11.72 -0.41 2.77
N LYS A 78 -10.77 -0.85 3.60
CA LYS A 78 -10.98 -1.88 4.61
C LYS A 78 -11.31 -1.20 5.93
N ASN A 79 -12.58 -1.18 6.30
CA ASN A 79 -13.02 -0.54 7.53
C ASN A 79 -12.77 -1.47 8.72
N TYR A 80 -12.05 -0.98 9.71
CA TYR A 80 -11.90 -1.61 11.02
C TYR A 80 -11.42 -0.59 12.05
N TYR A 81 -11.68 -0.88 13.32
CA TYR A 81 -11.40 0.04 14.42
C TYR A 81 -10.29 -0.53 15.30
N TYR A 82 -9.16 0.12 15.29
CA TYR A 82 -8.00 -0.25 16.10
C TYR A 82 -7.29 1.02 16.60
N PRO A 83 -6.61 0.98 17.75
CA PRO A 83 -5.94 2.16 18.32
C PRO A 83 -4.90 2.82 17.40
N ASP A 84 -4.24 2.03 16.54
CA ASP A 84 -3.24 2.48 15.57
C ASP A 84 -3.83 3.01 14.26
N LEU A 85 -5.16 2.97 14.11
CA LEU A 85 -5.90 3.45 12.94
C LEU A 85 -6.99 4.45 13.34
N PRO A 86 -6.61 5.71 13.67
CA PRO A 86 -7.59 6.73 14.13
C PRO A 86 -8.67 7.03 13.09
N LYS A 87 -8.39 6.86 11.80
CA LYS A 87 -9.34 7.06 10.70
C LYS A 87 -10.42 5.98 10.62
N GLY A 88 -10.23 4.83 11.27
CA GLY A 88 -11.15 3.70 11.22
C GLY A 88 -11.16 2.92 9.91
N TYR A 89 -10.20 3.16 9.02
CA TYR A 89 -10.03 2.40 7.78
C TYR A 89 -8.58 2.36 7.31
N GLN A 90 -8.29 1.36 6.50
CA GLN A 90 -7.04 1.20 5.77
C GLN A 90 -7.32 1.21 4.27
N ILE A 91 -6.50 1.90 3.49
CA ILE A 91 -6.56 1.82 2.02
C ILE A 91 -5.92 0.51 1.60
N THR A 92 -6.61 -0.24 0.76
CA THR A 92 -6.19 -1.56 0.29
C THR A 92 -6.54 -1.76 -1.17
N GLN A 93 -6.20 -2.90 -1.73
CA GLN A 93 -6.53 -3.30 -3.09
C GLN A 93 -7.04 -4.74 -3.08
N MET A 94 -8.33 -4.94 -2.94
CA MET A 94 -8.94 -6.28 -2.95
C MET A 94 -9.46 -6.69 -4.33
N THR A 95 -9.98 -5.74 -5.08
CA THR A 95 -10.66 -6.00 -6.37
C THR A 95 -9.68 -6.08 -7.53
N LYS A 96 -8.85 -5.05 -7.70
CA LYS A 96 -7.83 -4.98 -8.76
C LYS A 96 -6.51 -4.48 -8.17
N PRO A 97 -5.73 -5.37 -7.55
CA PRO A 97 -4.42 -5.04 -7.03
C PRO A 97 -3.41 -4.76 -8.15
N VAL A 98 -2.27 -4.21 -7.79
CA VAL A 98 -1.17 -3.91 -8.73
C VAL A 98 -0.59 -5.14 -9.43
N GLY A 99 -0.85 -6.33 -8.91
CA GLY A 99 -0.43 -7.60 -9.52
C GLY A 99 -1.13 -8.79 -8.88
N THR A 100 -1.35 -9.82 -9.68
CA THR A 100 -1.97 -11.08 -9.27
C THR A 100 -1.20 -12.28 -9.83
N ASP A 101 -1.47 -13.46 -9.30
CA ASP A 101 -0.96 -14.75 -9.80
C ASP A 101 0.57 -14.76 -9.95
N GLY A 102 1.27 -14.08 -9.04
CA GLY A 102 2.73 -14.07 -9.04
C GLY A 102 3.33 -15.38 -8.57
N TYR A 103 4.59 -15.58 -8.92
CA TYR A 103 5.39 -16.73 -8.46
C TYR A 103 6.86 -16.35 -8.34
N LEU A 104 7.57 -17.11 -7.53
CA LEU A 104 9.00 -17.01 -7.36
C LEU A 104 9.58 -18.42 -7.41
N ASP A 105 10.53 -18.64 -8.31
CA ASP A 105 11.30 -19.88 -8.33
C ASP A 105 12.37 -19.83 -7.24
N ILE A 106 12.39 -20.85 -6.41
CA ILE A 106 13.38 -21.00 -5.34
C ILE A 106 14.06 -22.36 -5.46
N ASP A 107 15.39 -22.37 -5.35
CA ASP A 107 16.15 -23.60 -5.21
C ASP A 107 16.19 -23.98 -3.73
N VAL A 108 15.82 -25.21 -3.44
CA VAL A 108 15.87 -25.78 -2.08
C VAL A 108 16.87 -26.92 -2.10
N ASP A 109 17.99 -26.75 -1.39
CA ASP A 109 19.01 -27.80 -1.19
C ASP A 109 18.52 -28.87 -0.17
#